data_3b2f2696ad44ebe8bf2180a2561939cd
#
_entry.id   3b2f2696ad44ebe8bf2180a2561939cd
#
_cell.length_a   1.000
_cell.length_b   1.000
_cell.length_c   1.000
_cell.angle_alpha   90.00
_cell.angle_beta   90.00
_cell.angle_gamma   90.00
#
_symmetry.space_group_name_H-M   'P 1'
#
loop_
_entity.id
_entity.type
_entity.pdbx_description
1 polymer ?
#
loop_
_entity_poly.entity_id
_entity_poly.type
_entity_poly.pdbx_seq_one_letter_code
_entity_poly.pdbx_strand_id
1 'polypeptide(L)'
;MDKITTIKQSAESILTGNIESAKNVINKEYPFKKLKPEGRSYTDKEKYEQFVRDGFIDRYTGEKLVNPGLLKVLSYYMPDTFPYQSHWKMEECHSAYWELVPTIDHIIPIAIGGEDNPSNYATTSMLHNSVKSNWAIEQLNWKLYPTGDINEYDGLTDLFVKLTENDLELFDDPYIKRWYKLSVGMK
;
A
#
# COMPACT_ATOMS: atom_id res chain seq x y z
N MET A 1 15.11 -8.25 -26.68
CA MET A 1 13.95 -8.66 -27.54
C MET A 1 12.69 -8.31 -26.78
N ASP A 2 11.58 -7.93 -27.46
CA ASP A 2 10.32 -7.75 -26.75
C ASP A 2 9.74 -9.11 -26.30
N LYS A 3 8.86 -9.07 -25.29
CA LYS A 3 8.34 -10.28 -24.65
C LYS A 3 7.56 -11.20 -25.60
N ILE A 4 6.78 -10.61 -26.50
CA ILE A 4 5.95 -11.39 -27.45
C ILE A 4 6.85 -12.11 -28.46
N THR A 5 7.85 -11.42 -29.01
CA THR A 5 8.84 -12.01 -29.92
C THR A 5 9.61 -13.15 -29.24
N THR A 6 9.99 -12.97 -27.97
CA THR A 6 10.67 -14.03 -27.19
C THR A 6 9.78 -15.28 -27.05
N ILE A 7 8.51 -15.10 -26.69
CA ILE A 7 7.56 -16.23 -26.56
C ILE A 7 7.33 -16.90 -27.91
N LYS A 8 7.14 -16.12 -29.00
CA LYS A 8 6.97 -16.64 -30.36
C LYS A 8 8.15 -17.50 -30.78
N GLN A 9 9.37 -16.98 -30.66
CA GLN A 9 10.60 -17.69 -31.06
C GLN A 9 10.78 -19.00 -30.25
N SER A 10 10.44 -18.97 -28.94
CA SER A 10 10.50 -20.16 -28.10
C SER A 10 9.48 -21.22 -28.54
N ALA A 11 8.25 -20.79 -28.87
CA ALA A 11 7.22 -21.70 -29.38
C ALA A 11 7.59 -22.31 -30.73
N GLU A 12 8.16 -21.53 -31.66
CA GLU A 12 8.65 -21.99 -32.95
C GLU A 12 9.80 -23.01 -32.79
N SER A 13 10.69 -22.78 -31.82
CA SER A 13 11.75 -23.75 -31.48
C SER A 13 11.18 -25.09 -30.98
N ILE A 14 10.12 -25.05 -30.17
CA ILE A 14 9.42 -26.25 -29.68
C ILE A 14 8.76 -27.01 -30.85
N LEU A 15 8.10 -26.29 -31.77
CA LEU A 15 7.46 -26.91 -32.97
C LEU A 15 8.47 -27.68 -33.84
N THR A 16 9.71 -27.21 -33.89
CA THR A 16 10.79 -27.90 -34.60
C THR A 16 11.52 -28.97 -33.77
N GLY A 17 11.00 -29.29 -32.57
CA GLY A 17 11.58 -30.27 -31.66
C GLY A 17 12.81 -29.80 -30.88
N ASN A 18 13.17 -28.53 -30.96
CA ASN A 18 14.36 -28.00 -30.30
C ASN A 18 14.03 -27.28 -28.96
N ILE A 19 13.70 -28.08 -27.94
CA ILE A 19 13.33 -27.61 -26.61
C ILE A 19 14.49 -26.88 -25.93
N GLU A 20 15.74 -27.30 -26.13
CA GLU A 20 16.90 -26.64 -25.52
C GLU A 20 17.09 -25.21 -26.08
N SER A 21 16.87 -25.00 -27.37
CA SER A 21 16.87 -23.65 -27.96
C SER A 21 15.79 -22.77 -27.33
N ALA A 22 14.58 -23.28 -27.14
CA ALA A 22 13.49 -22.57 -26.50
C ALA A 22 13.85 -22.14 -25.06
N LYS A 23 14.41 -23.07 -24.26
CA LYS A 23 14.89 -22.77 -22.90
C LYS A 23 15.95 -21.66 -22.89
N ASN A 24 16.92 -21.73 -23.80
CA ASN A 24 17.98 -20.74 -23.89
C ASN A 24 17.43 -19.35 -24.22
N VAL A 25 16.48 -19.24 -25.15
CA VAL A 25 15.81 -17.99 -25.50
C VAL A 25 15.07 -17.42 -24.28
N ILE A 26 14.27 -18.23 -23.58
CA ILE A 26 13.55 -17.77 -22.37
C ILE A 26 14.52 -17.35 -21.27
N ASN A 27 15.53 -18.18 -20.97
CA ASN A 27 16.48 -17.87 -19.91
C ASN A 27 17.30 -16.61 -20.16
N LYS A 28 17.58 -16.31 -21.42
CA LYS A 28 18.34 -15.12 -21.80
C LYS A 28 17.49 -13.86 -21.84
N GLU A 29 16.34 -13.90 -22.48
CA GLU A 29 15.56 -12.71 -22.85
C GLU A 29 14.39 -12.43 -21.90
N TYR A 30 13.86 -13.46 -21.23
CA TYR A 30 12.70 -13.37 -20.32
C TYR A 30 12.77 -14.39 -19.17
N PRO A 31 13.83 -14.35 -18.35
CA PRO A 31 14.09 -15.38 -17.35
C PRO A 31 13.02 -15.41 -16.23
N PHE A 32 12.68 -16.61 -15.76
CA PHE A 32 11.94 -16.80 -14.53
C PHE A 32 12.81 -16.36 -13.33
N LYS A 33 12.31 -15.41 -12.56
CA LYS A 33 12.91 -14.99 -11.28
C LYS A 33 12.05 -15.51 -10.13
N LYS A 34 12.63 -16.38 -9.31
CA LYS A 34 11.95 -16.86 -8.10
C LYS A 34 11.82 -15.70 -7.11
N LEU A 35 10.59 -15.31 -6.80
CA LEU A 35 10.33 -14.33 -5.75
C LEU A 35 10.62 -14.95 -4.38
N LYS A 36 11.25 -14.20 -3.48
CA LYS A 36 11.43 -14.61 -2.08
C LYS A 36 10.28 -14.01 -1.27
N PRO A 37 9.37 -14.83 -0.71
CA PRO A 37 8.40 -14.33 0.25
C PRO A 37 9.16 -14.01 1.56
N GLU A 38 9.23 -12.74 1.92
CA GLU A 38 9.71 -12.30 3.24
C GLU A 38 8.51 -11.73 4.00
N GLY A 39 8.25 -12.29 5.18
CA GLY A 39 7.28 -11.75 6.11
C GLY A 39 7.79 -10.42 6.65
N ARG A 40 6.95 -9.40 6.62
CA ARG A 40 7.25 -8.06 7.12
C ARG A 40 6.27 -7.70 8.21
N SER A 41 6.75 -7.01 9.21
CA SER A 41 5.90 -6.53 10.29
C SER A 41 6.35 -5.12 10.65
N TYR A 42 5.47 -4.15 10.41
CA TYR A 42 5.66 -2.78 10.87
C TYR A 42 4.82 -2.56 12.12
N THR A 43 5.40 -1.93 13.13
CA THR A 43 4.63 -1.40 14.25
C THR A 43 3.71 -0.28 13.76
N ASP A 44 2.61 -0.04 14.45
CA ASP A 44 1.72 1.06 14.08
C ASP A 44 2.40 2.42 14.22
N LYS A 45 3.43 2.54 15.09
CA LYS A 45 4.25 3.73 15.21
C LYS A 45 5.08 3.97 13.93
N GLU A 46 5.78 2.95 13.43
CA GLU A 46 6.55 3.06 12.17
C GLU A 46 5.65 3.40 10.97
N LYS A 47 4.45 2.82 10.93
CA LYS A 47 3.47 3.16 9.90
C LYS A 47 3.08 4.64 9.98
N TYR A 48 2.72 5.11 11.18
CA TYR A 48 2.30 6.49 11.38
C TYR A 48 3.41 7.49 11.06
N GLU A 49 4.64 7.22 11.50
CA GLU A 49 5.83 8.03 11.16
C GLU A 49 6.03 8.14 9.65
N GLN A 50 5.83 7.04 8.92
CA GLN A 50 5.90 7.03 7.46
C GLN A 50 4.79 7.88 6.84
N PHE A 51 3.54 7.78 7.34
CA PHE A 51 2.41 8.55 6.82
C PHE A 51 2.61 10.05 7.02
N VAL A 52 3.11 10.45 8.20
CA VAL A 52 3.47 11.84 8.51
C VAL A 52 4.60 12.32 7.59
N ARG A 53 5.65 11.53 7.40
CA ARG A 53 6.78 11.85 6.52
C ARG A 53 6.34 12.11 5.08
N ASP A 54 5.38 11.35 4.59
CA ASP A 54 4.86 11.50 3.23
C ASP A 54 3.68 12.49 3.16
N GLY A 55 3.29 13.15 4.28
CA GLY A 55 2.22 14.14 4.34
C GLY A 55 0.84 13.57 4.04
N PHE A 56 0.58 12.31 4.42
CA PHE A 56 -0.66 11.60 4.11
C PHE A 56 -1.04 11.65 2.62
N ILE A 57 -0.05 11.57 1.74
CA ILE A 57 -0.25 11.51 0.29
C ILE A 57 0.02 10.08 -0.21
N ASP A 58 -0.87 9.57 -1.07
CA ASP A 58 -0.60 8.38 -1.85
C ASP A 58 0.50 8.70 -2.87
N ARG A 59 1.67 8.10 -2.67
CA ARG A 59 2.87 8.39 -3.47
C ARG A 59 2.78 7.86 -4.91
N TYR A 60 1.73 7.08 -5.23
CA TYR A 60 1.51 6.56 -6.60
C TYR A 60 0.45 7.32 -7.38
N THR A 61 -0.42 8.10 -6.72
CA THR A 61 -1.47 8.86 -7.39
C THR A 61 -1.45 10.35 -7.08
N GLY A 62 -0.82 10.76 -5.97
CA GLY A 62 -0.85 12.13 -5.45
C GLY A 62 -2.14 12.46 -4.68
N GLU A 63 -3.02 11.49 -4.46
CA GLU A 63 -4.27 11.69 -3.71
C GLU A 63 -4.04 11.77 -2.21
N LYS A 64 -4.94 12.46 -1.52
CA LYS A 64 -4.92 12.62 -0.06
C LYS A 64 -5.46 11.37 0.62
N LEU A 65 -4.75 10.90 1.66
CA LEU A 65 -5.14 9.78 2.50
C LEU A 65 -5.59 10.27 3.87
N VAL A 66 -6.31 9.44 4.62
CA VAL A 66 -6.96 9.83 5.87
C VAL A 66 -6.43 9.01 7.04
N ASN A 67 -6.28 9.64 8.21
CA ASN A 67 -5.95 8.94 9.45
C ASN A 67 -6.92 7.77 9.68
N PRO A 68 -6.41 6.54 9.83
CA PRO A 68 -7.28 5.35 9.96
C PRO A 68 -8.26 5.42 11.14
N GLY A 69 -7.87 6.12 12.21
CA GLY A 69 -8.73 6.32 13.37
C GLY A 69 -10.01 7.10 13.04
N LEU A 70 -9.92 8.11 12.15
CA LEU A 70 -11.09 8.89 11.74
C LEU A 70 -12.12 8.03 11.02
N LEU A 71 -11.69 7.18 10.09
CA LEU A 71 -12.62 6.28 9.39
C LEU A 71 -13.32 5.33 10.37
N LYS A 72 -12.60 4.88 11.39
CA LYS A 72 -13.19 4.02 12.43
C LYS A 72 -14.19 4.76 13.31
N VAL A 73 -13.96 6.05 13.60
CA VAL A 73 -14.96 6.91 14.27
C VAL A 73 -16.24 7.04 13.44
N LEU A 74 -16.10 7.23 12.11
CA LEU A 74 -17.28 7.24 11.23
C LEU A 74 -18.07 5.93 11.29
N SER A 75 -17.39 4.80 11.33
CA SER A 75 -18.05 3.48 11.46
C SER A 75 -18.68 3.28 12.83
N TYR A 76 -18.15 3.88 13.87
CA TYR A 76 -18.75 3.84 15.21
C TYR A 76 -20.12 4.53 15.24
N TYR A 77 -20.21 5.73 14.65
CA TYR A 77 -21.46 6.49 14.62
C TYR A 77 -22.44 6.05 13.53
N MET A 78 -21.96 5.46 12.45
CA MET A 78 -22.77 5.16 11.26
C MET A 78 -22.51 3.72 10.76
N PRO A 79 -22.69 2.69 11.60
CA PRO A 79 -22.30 1.32 11.26
C PRO A 79 -23.00 0.77 10.01
N ASP A 80 -24.24 1.18 9.75
CA ASP A 80 -25.02 0.74 8.60
C ASP A 80 -24.65 1.49 7.30
N THR A 81 -24.21 2.75 7.41
CA THR A 81 -23.89 3.61 6.27
C THR A 81 -22.39 3.57 5.93
N PHE A 82 -21.57 3.40 6.97
CA PHE A 82 -20.11 3.33 6.85
C PHE A 82 -19.58 2.08 7.57
N PRO A 83 -19.91 0.87 7.06
CA PRO A 83 -19.59 -0.38 7.73
C PRO A 83 -18.08 -0.63 7.81
N TYR A 84 -17.65 -1.24 8.91
CA TYR A 84 -16.28 -1.69 9.15
C TYR A 84 -16.23 -3.20 9.37
N GLN A 85 -15.30 -3.86 8.74
CA GLN A 85 -14.99 -5.28 8.95
C GLN A 85 -13.48 -5.43 9.18
N SER A 86 -13.09 -6.19 10.20
CA SER A 86 -11.70 -6.26 10.69
C SER A 86 -10.67 -6.80 9.68
N HIS A 87 -11.11 -7.58 8.71
CA HIS A 87 -10.29 -8.12 7.63
C HIS A 87 -10.47 -7.36 6.30
N TRP A 88 -11.23 -6.26 6.33
CA TRP A 88 -11.50 -5.39 5.19
C TRP A 88 -12.05 -6.13 3.97
N LYS A 89 -12.94 -7.09 4.19
CA LYS A 89 -13.65 -7.72 3.08
C LYS A 89 -14.46 -6.68 2.32
N MET A 90 -14.26 -6.60 1.01
CA MET A 90 -14.84 -5.53 0.19
C MET A 90 -16.36 -5.52 0.21
N GLU A 91 -17.00 -6.67 0.33
CA GLU A 91 -18.46 -6.80 0.42
C GLU A 91 -19.07 -6.45 1.79
N GLU A 92 -18.24 -6.33 2.82
CA GLU A 92 -18.65 -6.09 4.20
C GLU A 92 -18.07 -4.78 4.79
N CYS A 93 -17.30 -4.03 4.02
CA CYS A 93 -16.55 -2.87 4.48
C CYS A 93 -16.73 -1.70 3.52
N HIS A 94 -16.91 -0.48 4.02
CA HIS A 94 -17.00 0.70 3.16
C HIS A 94 -15.72 0.86 2.32
N SER A 95 -15.85 1.21 1.02
CA SER A 95 -14.72 1.31 0.08
C SER A 95 -13.61 2.26 0.55
N ALA A 96 -13.96 3.29 1.33
CA ALA A 96 -13.02 4.23 1.90
C ALA A 96 -11.88 3.57 2.70
N TYR A 97 -12.08 2.38 3.26
CA TYR A 97 -11.01 1.64 3.94
C TYR A 97 -9.95 1.12 2.96
N TRP A 98 -10.32 0.87 1.73
CA TRP A 98 -9.39 0.51 0.66
C TRP A 98 -8.76 1.73 0.00
N GLU A 99 -9.57 2.74 -0.24
CA GLU A 99 -9.19 3.92 -1.03
C GLU A 99 -8.41 4.95 -0.22
N LEU A 100 -8.72 5.13 1.09
CA LEU A 100 -8.21 6.25 1.89
C LEU A 100 -7.33 5.85 3.07
N VAL A 101 -7.31 4.56 3.49
CA VAL A 101 -6.41 4.14 4.56
C VAL A 101 -4.99 4.03 4.02
N PRO A 102 -4.04 4.76 4.64
CA PRO A 102 -2.63 4.66 4.26
C PRO A 102 -2.03 3.32 4.70
N THR A 103 -1.12 2.83 3.89
CA THR A 103 -0.25 1.68 4.18
C THR A 103 1.16 1.96 3.69
N ILE A 104 2.13 1.16 4.15
CA ILE A 104 3.50 1.20 3.64
C ILE A 104 3.62 0.20 2.49
N ASP A 105 4.18 0.67 1.38
CA ASP A 105 4.64 -0.19 0.30
C ASP A 105 6.12 0.05 0.01
N HIS A 106 6.78 -0.93 -0.63
CA HIS A 106 8.16 -0.80 -1.11
C HIS A 106 8.15 -0.30 -2.54
N ILE A 107 8.76 0.87 -2.78
CA ILE A 107 8.91 1.46 -4.12
C ILE A 107 9.51 0.42 -5.07
N ILE A 108 10.65 -0.16 -4.68
CA ILE A 108 11.23 -1.34 -5.33
C ILE A 108 10.84 -2.56 -4.50
N PRO A 109 10.00 -3.46 -5.01
CA PRO A 109 9.59 -4.64 -4.27
C PRO A 109 10.77 -5.49 -3.80
N ILE A 110 10.73 -5.96 -2.55
CA ILE A 110 11.77 -6.85 -1.99
C ILE A 110 11.95 -8.10 -2.84
N ALA A 111 10.85 -8.63 -3.37
CA ALA A 111 10.87 -9.80 -4.23
C ALA A 111 11.78 -9.66 -5.47
N ILE A 112 12.06 -8.44 -5.90
CA ILE A 112 12.96 -8.14 -7.04
C ILE A 112 14.25 -7.44 -6.61
N GLY A 113 14.57 -7.43 -5.32
CA GLY A 113 15.85 -6.92 -4.79
C GLY A 113 15.78 -5.55 -4.11
N GLY A 114 14.57 -5.02 -3.85
CA GLY A 114 14.41 -3.82 -3.03
C GLY A 114 14.86 -4.05 -1.59
N GLU A 115 15.31 -3.01 -0.93
CA GLU A 115 15.74 -3.05 0.46
C GLU A 115 14.56 -2.77 1.40
N ASP A 116 14.57 -3.41 2.58
CA ASP A 116 13.57 -3.16 3.64
C ASP A 116 14.07 -2.04 4.56
N ASN A 117 14.02 -0.81 4.05
CA ASN A 117 14.41 0.38 4.80
C ASN A 117 13.56 1.61 4.40
N PRO A 118 13.54 2.65 5.25
CA PRO A 118 12.70 3.84 5.01
C PRO A 118 12.94 4.59 3.70
N SER A 119 14.12 4.48 3.07
CA SER A 119 14.39 5.13 1.78
C SER A 119 13.66 4.46 0.61
N ASN A 120 13.24 3.20 0.81
CA ASN A 120 12.47 2.42 -0.16
C ASN A 120 10.97 2.34 0.19
N TYR A 121 10.50 3.08 1.21
CA TYR A 121 9.09 3.08 1.60
C TYR A 121 8.34 4.23 0.94
N ALA A 122 7.10 3.94 0.57
CA ALA A 122 6.12 4.92 0.12
C ALA A 122 4.80 4.71 0.86
N THR A 123 4.19 5.80 1.29
CA THR A 123 2.80 5.79 1.74
C THR A 123 1.89 5.67 0.52
N THR A 124 0.95 4.76 0.56
CA THR A 124 -0.04 4.56 -0.51
C THR A 124 -1.35 4.04 0.11
N SER A 125 -2.44 4.09 -0.64
CA SER A 125 -3.70 3.47 -0.22
C SER A 125 -3.58 1.94 -0.18
N MET A 126 -4.45 1.29 0.60
CA MET A 126 -4.54 -0.17 0.60
C MET A 126 -4.87 -0.72 -0.79
N LEU A 127 -5.72 0.00 -1.54
CA LEU A 127 -6.09 -0.34 -2.91
C LEU A 127 -4.85 -0.36 -3.82
N HIS A 128 -4.11 0.75 -3.87
CA HIS A 128 -2.95 0.88 -4.78
C HIS A 128 -1.80 -0.06 -4.38
N ASN A 129 -1.59 -0.28 -3.07
CA ASN A 129 -0.65 -1.29 -2.61
C ASN A 129 -1.02 -2.69 -3.13
N SER A 130 -2.31 -3.07 -3.04
CA SER A 130 -2.79 -4.36 -3.52
C SER A 130 -2.66 -4.50 -5.04
N VAL A 131 -2.96 -3.44 -5.80
CA VAL A 131 -2.80 -3.40 -7.27
C VAL A 131 -1.33 -3.51 -7.66
N LYS A 132 -0.46 -2.76 -6.97
CA LYS A 132 0.98 -2.78 -7.25
C LYS A 132 1.61 -4.14 -6.95
N SER A 133 1.25 -4.77 -5.84
CA SER A 133 1.81 -6.07 -5.46
C SER A 133 3.35 -6.09 -5.58
N ASN A 134 3.93 -7.05 -6.31
CA ASN A 134 5.37 -7.18 -6.53
C ASN A 134 5.86 -6.55 -7.85
N TRP A 135 5.06 -5.70 -8.49
CA TRP A 135 5.47 -5.01 -9.70
C TRP A 135 6.29 -3.76 -9.38
N ALA A 136 7.32 -3.48 -10.18
CA ALA A 136 7.98 -2.20 -10.15
C ALA A 136 7.05 -1.12 -10.74
N ILE A 137 7.17 0.13 -10.27
CA ILE A 137 6.31 1.23 -10.73
C ILE A 137 6.44 1.48 -12.24
N GLU A 138 7.63 1.27 -12.80
CA GLU A 138 7.87 1.39 -14.24
C GLU A 138 7.12 0.33 -15.05
N GLN A 139 6.95 -0.89 -14.49
CA GLN A 139 6.20 -1.97 -15.15
C GLN A 139 4.70 -1.67 -15.23
N LEU A 140 4.19 -0.86 -14.30
CA LEU A 140 2.80 -0.40 -14.25
C LEU A 140 2.60 0.93 -15.01
N ASN A 141 3.67 1.52 -15.53
CA ASN A 141 3.68 2.87 -16.07
C ASN A 141 3.21 3.92 -15.04
N TRP A 142 3.54 3.67 -13.77
CA TRP A 142 3.28 4.58 -12.66
C TRP A 142 4.50 5.49 -12.42
N LYS A 143 4.27 6.57 -11.71
CA LYS A 143 5.32 7.49 -11.24
C LYS A 143 5.23 7.69 -9.75
N LEU A 144 6.34 8.05 -9.13
CA LEU A 144 6.36 8.42 -7.72
C LEU A 144 6.07 9.92 -7.59
N TYR A 145 4.96 10.26 -6.95
CA TYR A 145 4.62 11.64 -6.63
C TYR A 145 5.47 12.17 -5.46
N PRO A 146 5.69 13.49 -5.34
CA PRO A 146 6.39 14.07 -4.20
C PRO A 146 5.60 13.85 -2.91
N THR A 147 6.29 13.95 -1.78
CA THR A 147 5.66 14.00 -0.45
C THR A 147 4.80 15.25 -0.32
N GLY A 148 3.70 15.15 0.44
CA GLY A 148 2.93 16.31 0.86
C GLY A 148 3.60 17.07 2.01
N ASP A 149 3.08 18.26 2.30
CA ASP A 149 3.42 19.01 3.51
C ASP A 149 2.38 18.72 4.60
N ILE A 150 2.83 18.16 5.71
CA ILE A 150 1.98 17.81 6.86
C ILE A 150 1.32 19.06 7.47
N ASN A 151 1.91 20.26 7.29
CA ASN A 151 1.33 21.53 7.76
C ASN A 151 0.17 22.00 6.87
N GLU A 152 0.13 21.58 5.60
CA GLU A 152 -0.98 21.88 4.70
C GLU A 152 -2.09 20.84 4.79
N TYR A 153 -1.71 19.56 5.01
CA TYR A 153 -2.66 18.46 5.13
C TYR A 153 -2.10 17.37 6.06
N ASP A 154 -2.79 17.15 7.17
CA ASP A 154 -2.39 16.25 8.26
C ASP A 154 -3.12 14.88 8.24
N GLY A 155 -3.74 14.51 7.13
CA GLY A 155 -4.57 13.31 7.06
C GLY A 155 -5.88 13.42 7.84
N LEU A 156 -6.39 14.62 8.08
CA LEU A 156 -7.51 14.94 8.98
C LEU A 156 -7.27 14.50 10.44
N THR A 157 -6.01 14.43 10.85
CA THR A 157 -5.61 13.97 12.19
C THR A 157 -6.10 14.92 13.27
N ASP A 158 -6.04 16.24 13.07
CA ASP A 158 -6.57 17.21 14.04
C ASP A 158 -8.07 17.08 14.24
N LEU A 159 -8.81 16.80 13.17
CA LEU A 159 -10.25 16.54 13.26
C LEU A 159 -10.55 15.24 14.01
N PHE A 160 -9.78 14.18 13.73
CA PHE A 160 -9.89 12.91 14.43
C PHE A 160 -9.66 13.07 15.95
N VAL A 161 -8.59 13.77 16.34
CA VAL A 161 -8.26 14.03 17.75
C VAL A 161 -9.40 14.78 18.44
N LYS A 162 -9.91 15.88 17.85
CA LYS A 162 -11.02 16.66 18.40
C LYS A 162 -12.28 15.83 18.57
N LEU A 163 -12.65 15.00 17.59
CA LEU A 163 -13.82 14.12 17.70
C LEU A 163 -13.68 13.13 18.86
N THR A 164 -12.48 12.54 18.99
CA THR A 164 -12.23 11.54 20.04
C THR A 164 -12.19 12.18 21.45
N GLU A 165 -11.70 13.42 21.57
CA GLU A 165 -11.70 14.16 22.84
C GLU A 165 -13.09 14.65 23.26
N ASN A 166 -13.98 14.89 22.28
CA ASN A 166 -15.35 15.31 22.54
C ASN A 166 -16.28 14.15 22.98
N ASP A 167 -15.90 12.90 22.68
CA ASP A 167 -16.65 11.70 23.05
C ASP A 167 -15.70 10.63 23.58
N LEU A 168 -15.65 10.53 24.92
CA LEU A 168 -14.72 9.62 25.60
C LEU A 168 -15.11 8.14 25.44
N GLU A 169 -16.35 7.83 25.06
CA GLU A 169 -16.79 6.45 24.81
C GLU A 169 -16.04 5.84 23.60
N LEU A 170 -15.55 6.66 22.68
CA LEU A 170 -14.71 6.24 21.57
C LEU A 170 -13.41 5.54 22.01
N PHE A 171 -12.93 5.81 23.24
CA PHE A 171 -11.74 5.11 23.79
C PHE A 171 -12.00 3.67 24.21
N ASP A 172 -13.26 3.22 24.23
CA ASP A 172 -13.59 1.81 24.45
C ASP A 172 -13.26 0.96 23.21
N ASP A 173 -13.18 1.57 22.02
CA ASP A 173 -12.69 0.90 20.82
C ASP A 173 -11.13 0.90 20.82
N PRO A 174 -10.48 -0.30 20.89
CA PRO A 174 -9.02 -0.38 20.93
C PRO A 174 -8.31 0.17 19.68
N TYR A 175 -8.97 0.14 18.52
CA TYR A 175 -8.42 0.66 17.27
C TYR A 175 -8.38 2.18 17.30
N ILE A 176 -9.48 2.83 17.69
CA ILE A 176 -9.57 4.30 17.85
C ILE A 176 -8.54 4.77 18.89
N LYS A 177 -8.53 4.14 20.06
CA LYS A 177 -7.59 4.47 21.16
C LYS A 177 -6.13 4.38 20.74
N ARG A 178 -5.78 3.38 19.94
CA ARG A 178 -4.42 3.20 19.43
C ARG A 178 -4.01 4.31 18.49
N TRP A 179 -4.84 4.62 17.49
CA TRP A 179 -4.54 5.70 16.55
C TRP A 179 -4.55 7.06 17.21
N TYR A 180 -5.42 7.31 18.19
CA TYR A 180 -5.40 8.53 18.99
C TYR A 180 -4.05 8.72 19.71
N LYS A 181 -3.56 7.70 20.41
CA LYS A 181 -2.26 7.78 21.10
C LYS A 181 -1.10 8.09 20.16
N LEU A 182 -1.09 7.54 18.96
CA LEU A 182 -0.08 7.84 17.95
C LEU A 182 -0.21 9.30 17.45
N SER A 183 -1.43 9.74 17.22
CA SER A 183 -1.73 11.08 16.72
C SER A 183 -1.32 12.20 17.69
N VAL A 184 -1.51 12.01 18.99
CA VAL A 184 -1.12 13.03 20.00
C VAL A 184 0.34 12.90 20.44
N GLY A 185 0.93 11.73 20.34
CA GLY A 185 2.32 11.47 20.77
C GLY A 185 3.40 11.96 19.81
N MET A 186 3.02 12.44 18.63
CA MET A 186 3.93 12.94 17.58
C MET A 186 3.70 14.43 17.24
N LYS A 187 2.91 15.14 18.05
CA LYS A 187 2.71 16.61 17.95
C LYS A 187 3.80 17.40 18.66
#